data_4f4b601917eaca8978fe1cc864c4b3af
#
_entry.id   4f4b601917eaca8978fe1cc864c4b3af
#
_cell.length_a   1.000
_cell.length_b   1.000
_cell.length_c   1.000
_cell.angle_alpha   90.00
_cell.angle_beta   90.00
_cell.angle_gamma   90.00
#
_symmetry.space_group_name_H-M   'P 1'
#
loop_
_entity.id
_entity.type
_entity.pdbx_description
1 polymer ?
#
loop_
_entity_poly.entity_id
_entity_poly.type
_entity_poly.pdbx_seq_one_letter_code
_entity_poly.pdbx_strand_id
1 'polypeptide(L)'
;RRMCEKKTDLPVLAVNTNGMELYDAGERKAYLELFKAFAREKQPVEAGKTGVLGMTPQDVSDLKAADKIREKFRARGQRAVCYGMGDGLDEVKKASSVEKNIVVSPAALECARYLEKTFGTPYEMGYPLAEELVPDMDYTGKKILIVQQQVMAGSIREELRKRGADGEITVA
;
A
#
# COMPACT_ATOMS: atom_id res chain seq x y z
N ARG A 1 13.10 -17.71 -17.27
CA ARG A 1 11.81 -17.40 -17.91
C ARG A 1 11.43 -18.50 -18.92
N ARG A 2 12.17 -18.67 -20.03
CA ARG A 2 11.85 -19.64 -21.10
C ARG A 2 11.65 -21.09 -20.59
N MET A 3 12.38 -21.51 -19.55
CA MET A 3 12.25 -22.87 -19.00
C MET A 3 10.93 -23.05 -18.23
N CYS A 4 10.51 -22.06 -17.47
CA CYS A 4 9.23 -22.07 -16.75
C CYS A 4 8.05 -22.01 -17.73
N GLU A 5 8.11 -21.12 -18.72
CA GLU A 5 7.08 -20.99 -19.77
C GLU A 5 6.86 -22.28 -20.58
N LYS A 6 7.91 -23.13 -20.70
CA LYS A 6 7.80 -24.44 -21.38
C LYS A 6 7.23 -25.56 -20.50
N LYS A 7 7.22 -25.38 -19.17
CA LYS A 7 6.83 -26.41 -18.22
C LYS A 7 5.48 -26.17 -17.54
N THR A 8 4.93 -24.99 -17.69
CA THR A 8 3.65 -24.61 -17.06
C THR A 8 2.82 -23.80 -18.06
N ASP A 9 1.51 -24.00 -18.05
CA ASP A 9 0.56 -23.15 -18.80
C ASP A 9 0.23 -21.86 -18.06
N LEU A 10 0.99 -21.54 -17.00
CA LEU A 10 0.80 -20.36 -16.19
C LEU A 10 1.59 -19.16 -16.77
N PRO A 11 1.06 -17.94 -16.66
CA PRO A 11 1.79 -16.74 -17.05
C PRO A 11 3.04 -16.56 -16.17
N VAL A 12 4.20 -16.38 -16.80
CA VAL A 12 5.48 -16.22 -16.10
C VAL A 12 5.96 -14.78 -16.21
N LEU A 13 5.96 -14.08 -15.08
CA LEU A 13 6.58 -12.77 -14.94
C LEU A 13 8.00 -12.93 -14.37
N ALA A 14 9.00 -12.50 -15.12
CA ALA A 14 10.38 -12.46 -14.66
C ALA A 14 10.74 -11.02 -14.27
N VAL A 15 11.07 -10.81 -13.01
CA VAL A 15 11.51 -9.52 -12.48
C VAL A 15 12.97 -9.65 -12.03
N ASN A 16 13.82 -8.74 -12.49
CA ASN A 16 15.22 -8.71 -12.07
C ASN A 16 15.34 -7.96 -10.74
N THR A 17 15.45 -8.71 -9.66
CA THR A 17 15.70 -8.24 -8.30
C THR A 17 16.95 -8.94 -7.77
N ASN A 18 18.11 -8.50 -8.25
CA ASN A 18 19.39 -9.19 -8.05
C ASN A 18 20.03 -9.00 -6.66
N GLY A 19 19.42 -8.22 -5.78
CA GLY A 19 19.93 -7.96 -4.43
C GLY A 19 21.16 -7.04 -4.37
N MET A 20 21.52 -6.40 -5.48
CA MET A 20 22.64 -5.44 -5.53
C MET A 20 22.22 -4.02 -5.11
N GLU A 21 20.92 -3.77 -5.05
CA GLU A 21 20.32 -2.52 -4.61
C GLU A 21 19.64 -2.72 -3.24
N LEU A 22 19.18 -1.62 -2.64
CA LEU A 22 18.40 -1.67 -1.42
C LEU A 22 17.09 -2.44 -1.66
N TYR A 23 16.62 -3.09 -0.62
CA TYR A 23 15.42 -3.93 -0.64
C TYR A 23 14.21 -3.24 -1.28
N ASP A 24 13.95 -1.99 -0.93
CA ASP A 24 12.83 -1.18 -1.42
C ASP A 24 12.86 -0.96 -2.94
N ALA A 25 14.03 -0.91 -3.55
CA ALA A 25 14.19 -0.81 -5.00
C ALA A 25 13.72 -2.10 -5.71
N GLY A 26 14.05 -3.25 -5.16
CA GLY A 26 13.58 -4.54 -5.65
C GLY A 26 12.07 -4.71 -5.52
N GLU A 27 11.53 -4.36 -4.37
CA GLU A 27 10.10 -4.40 -4.08
C GLU A 27 9.30 -3.48 -5.04
N ARG A 28 9.73 -2.22 -5.18
CA ARG A 28 9.12 -1.23 -6.09
C ARG A 28 9.03 -1.76 -7.52
N LYS A 29 10.13 -2.32 -7.99
CA LYS A 29 10.20 -2.90 -9.34
C LYS A 29 9.26 -4.10 -9.49
N ALA A 30 9.28 -5.03 -8.55
CA ALA A 30 8.42 -6.21 -8.58
C ALA A 30 6.94 -5.82 -8.54
N TYR A 31 6.59 -4.87 -7.67
CA TYR A 31 5.23 -4.36 -7.53
C TYR A 31 4.73 -3.72 -8.83
N LEU A 32 5.50 -2.80 -9.41
CA LEU A 32 5.16 -2.14 -10.67
C LEU A 32 5.01 -3.14 -11.83
N GLU A 33 5.97 -4.06 -11.99
CA GLU A 33 5.95 -5.04 -13.08
C GLU A 33 4.77 -6.03 -12.95
N LEU A 34 4.38 -6.39 -11.71
CA LEU A 34 3.18 -7.18 -11.46
C LEU A 34 1.93 -6.51 -12.02
N PHE A 35 1.72 -5.23 -11.69
CA PHE A 35 0.55 -4.50 -12.17
C PHE A 35 0.59 -4.25 -13.68
N LYS A 36 1.73 -3.90 -14.26
CA LYS A 36 1.89 -3.77 -15.71
C LYS A 36 1.58 -5.07 -16.46
N ALA A 37 1.95 -6.20 -15.88
CA ALA A 37 1.72 -7.50 -16.49
C ALA A 37 0.26 -7.93 -16.44
N PHE A 38 -0.48 -7.60 -15.38
CA PHE A 38 -1.79 -8.18 -15.12
C PHE A 38 -2.95 -7.17 -15.10
N ALA A 39 -2.74 -5.92 -14.73
CA ALA A 39 -3.75 -4.87 -14.83
C ALA A 39 -3.70 -4.22 -16.22
N ARG A 40 -4.26 -4.89 -17.23
CA ARG A 40 -4.14 -4.50 -18.64
C ARG A 40 -5.37 -3.76 -19.18
N GLU A 41 -6.52 -4.00 -18.61
CA GLU A 41 -7.79 -3.51 -19.10
C GLU A 41 -8.44 -2.56 -18.11
N LYS A 42 -9.03 -1.48 -18.64
CA LYS A 42 -9.83 -0.59 -17.81
C LYS A 42 -11.15 -1.29 -17.47
N GLN A 43 -11.40 -1.42 -16.17
CA GLN A 43 -12.65 -1.98 -15.64
C GLN A 43 -13.61 -0.86 -15.25
N PRO A 44 -14.92 -1.11 -15.22
CA PRO A 44 -15.87 -0.20 -14.61
C PRO A 44 -15.53 0.04 -13.14
N VAL A 45 -15.61 1.30 -12.70
CA VAL A 45 -15.36 1.66 -11.31
C VAL A 45 -16.51 1.16 -10.43
N GLU A 46 -16.17 0.43 -9.39
CA GLU A 46 -17.08 -0.07 -8.36
C GLU A 46 -17.17 0.97 -7.23
N ALA A 47 -18.37 1.55 -7.02
CA ALA A 47 -18.59 2.54 -5.96
C ALA A 47 -18.22 2.00 -4.57
N GLY A 48 -17.54 2.80 -3.77
CA GLY A 48 -17.08 2.44 -2.43
C GLY A 48 -15.89 1.47 -2.38
N LYS A 49 -15.31 1.10 -3.52
CA LYS A 49 -14.14 0.22 -3.58
C LYS A 49 -12.84 1.03 -3.58
N THR A 50 -11.96 0.74 -2.65
CA THR A 50 -10.64 1.40 -2.50
C THR A 50 -9.52 0.36 -2.59
N GLY A 51 -8.51 0.65 -3.39
CA GLY A 51 -7.27 -0.14 -3.43
C GLY A 51 -6.29 0.32 -2.34
N VAL A 52 -5.58 -0.61 -1.72
CA VAL A 52 -4.50 -0.33 -0.77
C VAL A 52 -3.22 -0.94 -1.33
N LEU A 53 -2.32 -0.07 -1.76
CA LEU A 53 -1.08 -0.41 -2.46
C LEU A 53 0.12 -0.37 -1.50
N GLY A 54 1.03 -1.35 -1.62
CA GLY A 54 2.23 -1.44 -0.78
C GLY A 54 2.00 -2.21 0.52
N MET A 55 0.97 -3.05 0.55
CA MET A 55 0.73 -3.97 1.67
C MET A 55 1.69 -5.15 1.58
N THR A 56 2.89 -4.98 2.09
CA THR A 56 3.87 -6.07 2.18
C THR A 56 4.25 -6.34 3.63
N PRO A 57 4.56 -7.60 4.01
CA PRO A 57 4.87 -7.95 5.39
C PRO A 57 6.06 -7.19 5.98
N GLN A 58 7.01 -6.80 5.14
CA GLN A 58 8.21 -6.08 5.60
C GLN A 58 7.92 -4.61 5.91
N ASP A 59 7.05 -3.97 5.13
CA ASP A 59 6.71 -2.55 5.34
C ASP A 59 5.64 -2.36 6.42
N VAL A 60 4.71 -3.31 6.53
CA VAL A 60 3.56 -3.17 7.44
C VAL A 60 3.77 -3.89 8.77
N SER A 61 4.60 -4.95 8.82
CA SER A 61 4.95 -5.76 10.00
C SER A 61 3.78 -6.52 10.66
N ASP A 62 2.56 -6.00 10.65
CA ASP A 62 1.37 -6.68 11.17
C ASP A 62 0.68 -7.50 10.08
N LEU A 63 0.81 -8.82 10.15
CA LEU A 63 0.20 -9.75 9.19
C LEU A 63 -1.34 -9.70 9.18
N LYS A 64 -1.97 -9.13 10.22
CA LYS A 64 -3.42 -8.93 10.29
C LYS A 64 -3.87 -7.55 9.82
N ALA A 65 -2.94 -6.68 9.43
CA ALA A 65 -3.27 -5.32 9.02
C ALA A 65 -4.26 -5.26 7.85
N ALA A 66 -4.13 -6.16 6.88
CA ALA A 66 -5.06 -6.23 5.75
C ALA A 66 -6.50 -6.54 6.21
N ASP A 67 -6.68 -7.45 7.16
CA ASP A 67 -8.00 -7.79 7.69
C ASP A 67 -8.59 -6.62 8.47
N LYS A 68 -7.81 -5.98 9.33
CA LYS A 68 -8.23 -4.78 10.07
C LYS A 68 -8.65 -3.63 9.13
N ILE A 69 -7.87 -3.39 8.06
CA ILE A 69 -8.22 -2.38 7.06
C ILE A 69 -9.55 -2.74 6.38
N ARG A 70 -9.74 -3.99 5.97
CA ARG A 70 -11.00 -4.44 5.36
C ARG A 70 -12.19 -4.26 6.32
N GLU A 71 -12.02 -4.60 7.60
CA GLU A 71 -13.06 -4.43 8.63
C GLU A 71 -13.40 -2.95 8.82
N LYS A 72 -12.39 -2.08 8.92
CA LYS A 72 -12.57 -0.63 9.05
C LYS A 72 -13.34 -0.04 7.87
N PHE A 73 -13.04 -0.45 6.64
CA PHE A 73 -13.76 0.00 5.45
C PHE A 73 -15.17 -0.57 5.41
N ARG A 74 -15.35 -1.86 5.75
CA ARG A 74 -16.68 -2.50 5.81
C ARG A 74 -17.60 -1.82 6.82
N ALA A 75 -17.09 -1.40 7.97
CA ALA A 75 -17.85 -0.66 8.97
C ALA A 75 -18.41 0.67 8.44
N ARG A 76 -17.84 1.19 7.35
CA ARG A 76 -18.28 2.41 6.66
C ARG A 76 -19.08 2.12 5.37
N GLY A 77 -19.48 0.88 5.15
CA GLY A 77 -20.17 0.46 3.93
C GLY A 77 -19.28 0.44 2.68
N GLN A 78 -17.96 0.40 2.85
CA GLN A 78 -16.96 0.41 1.78
C GLN A 78 -16.22 -0.93 1.70
N ARG A 79 -15.48 -1.14 0.60
CA ARG A 79 -14.63 -2.32 0.39
C ARG A 79 -13.18 -1.89 0.18
N ALA A 80 -12.25 -2.47 0.93
CA ALA A 80 -10.82 -2.34 0.67
C ALA A 80 -10.25 -3.60 0.00
N VAL A 81 -9.39 -3.41 -0.99
CA VAL A 81 -8.58 -4.46 -1.64
C VAL A 81 -7.13 -4.21 -1.26
N CYS A 82 -6.53 -5.12 -0.50
CA CYS A 82 -5.17 -4.97 0.02
C CYS A 82 -4.19 -5.77 -0.86
N TYR A 83 -3.58 -5.09 -1.82
CA TYR A 83 -2.63 -5.70 -2.75
C TYR A 83 -1.30 -6.01 -2.04
N GLY A 84 -0.88 -7.28 -2.08
CA GLY A 84 0.34 -7.79 -1.45
C GLY A 84 0.11 -8.58 -0.17
N MET A 85 -1.00 -8.35 0.52
CA MET A 85 -1.41 -9.13 1.72
C MET A 85 -2.87 -9.52 1.64
N GLY A 86 -3.12 -10.78 1.27
CA GLY A 86 -4.43 -11.40 1.38
C GLY A 86 -5.32 -11.32 0.14
N ASP A 87 -5.13 -10.38 -0.77
CA ASP A 87 -5.84 -10.34 -2.04
C ASP A 87 -4.98 -10.92 -3.17
N GLY A 88 -5.62 -11.75 -4.00
CA GLY A 88 -4.93 -12.51 -5.03
C GLY A 88 -4.79 -11.75 -6.36
N LEU A 89 -4.19 -12.46 -7.35
CA LEU A 89 -3.92 -11.93 -8.67
C LEU A 89 -5.17 -11.45 -9.43
N ASP A 90 -6.33 -12.03 -9.15
CA ASP A 90 -7.58 -11.62 -9.80
C ASP A 90 -8.02 -10.20 -9.39
N GLU A 91 -7.72 -9.77 -8.16
CA GLU A 91 -7.94 -8.38 -7.77
C GLU A 91 -6.90 -7.45 -8.43
N VAL A 92 -5.66 -7.90 -8.66
CA VAL A 92 -4.67 -7.13 -9.43
C VAL A 92 -5.15 -6.91 -10.87
N LYS A 93 -5.73 -7.92 -11.51
CA LYS A 93 -6.31 -7.78 -12.86
C LYS A 93 -7.43 -6.73 -12.91
N LYS A 94 -8.13 -6.54 -11.79
CA LYS A 94 -9.21 -5.55 -11.63
C LYS A 94 -8.77 -4.25 -10.95
N ALA A 95 -7.47 -3.97 -10.89
CA ALA A 95 -6.94 -2.83 -10.14
C ALA A 95 -7.50 -1.46 -10.58
N SER A 96 -7.98 -1.34 -11.81
CA SER A 96 -8.63 -0.12 -12.32
C SER A 96 -10.10 0.03 -11.90
N SER A 97 -10.70 -0.96 -11.22
CA SER A 97 -12.09 -0.90 -10.77
C SER A 97 -12.29 -0.17 -9.45
N VAL A 98 -11.23 0.28 -8.79
CA VAL A 98 -11.33 1.03 -7.54
C VAL A 98 -11.57 2.51 -7.78
N GLU A 99 -12.30 3.19 -6.88
CA GLU A 99 -12.51 4.64 -6.96
C GLU A 99 -11.20 5.42 -6.76
N LYS A 100 -10.35 4.92 -5.84
CA LYS A 100 -9.02 5.48 -5.56
C LYS A 100 -8.10 4.42 -4.96
N ASN A 101 -6.81 4.73 -4.97
CA ASN A 101 -5.80 3.97 -4.27
C ASN A 101 -5.26 4.71 -3.04
N ILE A 102 -5.00 4.00 -1.95
CA ILE A 102 -4.23 4.48 -0.81
C ILE A 102 -2.86 3.79 -0.88
N VAL A 103 -1.80 4.59 -0.92
CA VAL A 103 -0.42 4.12 -0.94
C VAL A 103 0.11 4.10 0.47
N VAL A 104 0.37 2.90 1.01
CA VAL A 104 0.83 2.71 2.40
C VAL A 104 2.34 2.55 2.52
N SER A 105 3.04 2.34 1.40
CA SER A 105 4.50 2.25 1.33
C SER A 105 5.05 3.02 0.15
N PRO A 106 6.22 3.69 0.28
CA PRO A 106 6.92 4.34 -0.83
C PRO A 106 7.21 3.40 -2.01
N ALA A 107 7.39 2.11 -1.76
CA ALA A 107 7.65 1.12 -2.80
C ALA A 107 6.50 0.99 -3.82
N ALA A 108 5.26 1.28 -3.41
CA ALA A 108 4.09 1.21 -4.29
C ALA A 108 3.78 2.52 -5.04
N LEU A 109 4.52 3.61 -4.79
CA LEU A 109 4.23 4.92 -5.38
C LEU A 109 4.31 4.92 -6.91
N GLU A 110 5.30 4.25 -7.49
CA GLU A 110 5.42 4.15 -8.95
C GLU A 110 4.27 3.34 -9.56
N CYS A 111 3.80 2.32 -8.86
CA CYS A 111 2.62 1.56 -9.26
C CYS A 111 1.36 2.43 -9.23
N ALA A 112 1.16 3.24 -8.18
CA ALA A 112 0.02 4.16 -8.07
C ALA A 112 0.03 5.18 -9.23
N ARG A 113 1.18 5.78 -9.53
CA ARG A 113 1.36 6.69 -10.68
C ARG A 113 1.07 6.00 -12.02
N TYR A 114 1.48 4.75 -12.16
CA TYR A 114 1.17 3.96 -13.35
C TYR A 114 -0.34 3.76 -13.51
N LEU A 115 -1.06 3.38 -12.45
CA LEU A 115 -2.50 3.18 -12.46
C LEU A 115 -3.26 4.49 -12.73
N GLU A 116 -2.83 5.60 -12.14
CA GLU A 116 -3.40 6.92 -12.41
C GLU A 116 -3.20 7.33 -13.88
N LYS A 117 -1.97 7.23 -14.39
CA LYS A 117 -1.65 7.60 -15.78
C LYS A 117 -2.38 6.71 -16.81
N THR A 118 -2.51 5.41 -16.52
CA THR A 118 -3.04 4.43 -17.48
C THR A 118 -4.56 4.34 -17.45
N PHE A 119 -5.16 4.41 -16.26
CA PHE A 119 -6.58 4.15 -16.05
C PHE A 119 -7.35 5.37 -15.50
N GLY A 120 -6.63 6.40 -15.04
CA GLY A 120 -7.22 7.56 -14.39
C GLY A 120 -7.62 7.31 -12.93
N THR A 121 -7.12 6.25 -12.29
CA THR A 121 -7.42 5.92 -10.90
C THR A 121 -6.59 6.80 -9.97
N PRO A 122 -7.17 7.76 -9.25
CA PRO A 122 -6.44 8.68 -8.38
C PRO A 122 -5.84 7.94 -7.17
N TYR A 123 -4.81 8.53 -6.56
CA TYR A 123 -4.23 7.98 -5.35
C TYR A 123 -3.94 9.05 -4.29
N GLU A 124 -3.89 8.62 -3.06
CA GLU A 124 -3.43 9.40 -1.90
C GLU A 124 -2.42 8.57 -1.11
N MET A 125 -1.54 9.24 -0.36
CA MET A 125 -0.59 8.56 0.52
C MET A 125 -1.12 8.58 1.95
N GLY A 126 -1.02 7.45 2.67
CA GLY A 126 -1.44 7.37 4.05
C GLY A 126 -1.58 5.95 4.55
N TYR A 127 -1.60 5.78 5.87
CA TYR A 127 -1.81 4.48 6.51
C TYR A 127 -3.16 4.44 7.22
N PRO A 128 -4.11 3.63 6.76
CA PRO A 128 -5.49 3.64 7.26
C PRO A 128 -5.68 3.33 8.75
N LEU A 129 -4.70 2.66 9.38
CA LEU A 129 -4.74 2.27 10.79
C LEU A 129 -3.82 3.12 11.68
N ALA A 130 -3.40 4.31 11.23
CA ALA A 130 -2.47 5.15 12.00
C ALA A 130 -2.98 5.49 13.41
N GLU A 131 -4.29 5.64 13.59
CA GLU A 131 -4.93 5.89 14.88
C GLU A 131 -4.73 4.76 15.90
N GLU A 132 -4.61 3.50 15.43
CA GLU A 132 -4.36 2.35 16.28
C GLU A 132 -2.90 2.25 16.77
N LEU A 133 -1.99 2.93 16.06
CA LEU A 133 -0.56 2.94 16.37
C LEU A 133 -0.18 4.04 17.36
N VAL A 134 -1.08 4.98 17.64
CA VAL A 134 -0.83 6.11 18.54
C VAL A 134 -1.50 5.81 19.88
N PRO A 135 -0.74 5.62 20.97
CA PRO A 135 -1.28 5.39 22.29
C PRO A 135 -2.19 6.55 22.77
N ASP A 136 -3.15 6.25 23.62
CA ASP A 136 -4.00 7.26 24.24
C ASP A 136 -3.29 7.84 25.48
N MET A 137 -2.73 9.06 25.31
CA MET A 137 -2.01 9.76 26.37
C MET A 137 -1.94 11.27 26.08
N ASP A 138 -1.52 12.06 27.08
CA ASP A 138 -1.22 13.48 26.88
C ASP A 138 0.11 13.67 26.14
N TYR A 139 0.07 14.36 25.01
CA TYR A 139 1.21 14.67 24.14
C TYR A 139 1.74 16.09 24.29
N THR A 140 1.12 16.92 25.13
CA THR A 140 1.47 18.34 25.30
C THR A 140 2.94 18.50 25.70
N GLY A 141 3.69 19.32 24.99
CA GLY A 141 5.09 19.63 25.24
C GLY A 141 6.08 18.46 25.04
N LYS A 142 5.63 17.30 24.57
CA LYS A 142 6.50 16.14 24.40
C LYS A 142 7.34 16.23 23.13
N LYS A 143 8.60 15.82 23.23
CA LYS A 143 9.46 15.53 22.08
C LYS A 143 9.26 14.07 21.67
N ILE A 144 8.91 13.85 20.43
CA ILE A 144 8.52 12.53 19.91
C ILE A 144 9.46 12.15 18.77
N LEU A 145 10.02 10.95 18.83
CA LEU A 145 10.74 10.33 17.72
C LEU A 145 9.89 9.19 17.14
N ILE A 146 9.62 9.25 15.84
CA ILE A 146 8.96 8.17 15.07
C ILE A 146 10.03 7.49 14.24
N VAL A 147 10.25 6.19 14.48
CA VAL A 147 11.15 5.34 13.69
C VAL A 147 10.28 4.41 12.84
N GLN A 148 10.05 4.77 11.60
CA GLN A 148 9.16 4.02 10.70
C GLN A 148 9.34 4.49 9.24
N GLN A 149 8.92 3.67 8.25
CA GLN A 149 8.89 4.09 6.85
C GLN A 149 8.04 5.36 6.66
N GLN A 150 8.41 6.17 5.67
CA GLN A 150 7.94 7.55 5.51
C GLN A 150 6.42 7.75 5.48
N VAL A 151 5.66 6.86 4.79
CA VAL A 151 4.21 7.02 4.65
C VAL A 151 3.51 6.76 5.98
N MET A 152 3.90 5.68 6.66
CA MET A 152 3.35 5.34 7.97
C MET A 152 3.75 6.37 9.02
N ALA A 153 5.01 6.80 9.04
CA ALA A 153 5.49 7.85 9.93
C ALA A 153 4.74 9.17 9.72
N GLY A 154 4.48 9.54 8.46
CA GLY A 154 3.66 10.70 8.13
C GLY A 154 2.26 10.62 8.72
N SER A 155 1.60 9.48 8.55
CA SER A 155 0.25 9.26 9.09
C SER A 155 0.21 9.23 10.62
N ILE A 156 1.21 8.63 11.26
CA ILE A 156 1.36 8.65 12.73
C ILE A 156 1.58 10.10 13.21
N ARG A 157 2.42 10.87 12.53
CA ARG A 157 2.66 12.28 12.88
C ARG A 157 1.39 13.12 12.79
N GLU A 158 0.60 12.94 11.73
CA GLU A 158 -0.68 13.62 11.58
C GLU A 158 -1.66 13.25 12.72
N GLU A 159 -1.72 11.97 13.07
CA GLU A 159 -2.58 11.51 14.15
C GLU A 159 -2.14 12.05 15.52
N LEU A 160 -0.82 12.09 15.80
CA LEU A 160 -0.27 12.70 17.00
C LEU A 160 -0.65 14.19 17.10
N ARG A 161 -0.59 14.93 15.98
CA ARG A 161 -1.01 16.33 15.93
C ARG A 161 -2.51 16.51 16.22
N LYS A 162 -3.35 15.63 15.68
CA LYS A 162 -4.80 15.63 15.98
C LYS A 162 -5.07 15.37 17.46
N ARG A 163 -4.24 14.57 18.13
CA ARG A 163 -4.34 14.29 19.58
C ARG A 163 -3.62 15.29 20.48
N GLY A 164 -3.24 16.45 19.94
CA GLY A 164 -2.69 17.57 20.72
C GLY A 164 -1.19 17.59 20.91
N ALA A 165 -0.42 16.78 20.16
CA ALA A 165 1.03 16.90 20.18
C ALA A 165 1.47 18.24 19.58
N ASP A 166 1.94 19.17 20.40
CA ASP A 166 2.40 20.50 20.03
C ASP A 166 3.92 20.66 20.01
N GLY A 167 4.64 19.71 20.61
CA GLY A 167 6.10 19.67 20.64
C GLY A 167 6.76 19.23 19.34
N GLU A 168 8.08 19.02 19.38
CA GLU A 168 8.86 18.53 18.24
C GLU A 168 8.53 17.08 17.92
N ILE A 169 8.26 16.77 16.64
CA ILE A 169 8.11 15.40 16.15
C ILE A 169 9.13 15.15 15.06
N THR A 170 10.10 14.31 15.35
CA THR A 170 11.16 13.88 14.44
C THR A 170 10.80 12.53 13.82
N VAL A 171 11.07 12.35 12.53
CA VAL A 171 10.93 11.08 11.80
C VAL A 171 12.32 10.60 11.38
N ALA A 172 12.66 9.35 11.68
CA ALA A 172 13.92 8.71 11.32
C ALA A 172 13.67 7.39 10.57
#